data_f5c7c4bbf4c438c6563a363550e0618a
#
_entry.id   f5c7c4bbf4c438c6563a363550e0618a
#
_cell.length_a   1.000
_cell.length_b   1.000
_cell.length_c   1.000
_cell.angle_alpha   90.00
_cell.angle_beta   90.00
_cell.angle_gamma   90.00
#
_symmetry.space_group_name_H-M   'P 1'
#
loop_
_entity.id
_entity.type
_entity.pdbx_description
1 polymer ?
#
loop_
_entity_poly.entity_id
_entity_poly.type
_entity_poly.pdbx_seq_one_letter_code
_entity_poly.pdbx_strand_id
1 'polypeptide(L)'
;GVVDTFFGNLAMGYRDNGVPYSFISTWLDTGIDKPKNYSKDEILGIYKHGELENMDKAVEQAKAEDTPNIIFLQLESFIDPQLVNSIECSEDPIPNFRNLMKNYSSGYFTVPAVGAGTANTEFESITGMSAKFFGPGEYPYKSVLLDKTFESIPYDLKEIGYSTHVIHNHRGVFYNRNQVFKNLGFDDFTSVEYMNDIEKTPKNWAKDSILTDQIMTALNITDGKDYIYTISVEGHGKYPTEQVIENPEIEVIKAPSEEKKWQYEYYVNMIH
;
A
#
# COMPACT_ATOMS: atom_id res chain seq x y z
N GLY A 1 -9.00 -16.79 -27.27
CA GLY A 1 -8.54 -15.71 -26.40
C GLY A 1 -7.61 -16.29 -25.36
N VAL A 2 -6.54 -15.61 -25.05
CA VAL A 2 -5.66 -16.01 -23.95
C VAL A 2 -6.45 -15.73 -22.67
N VAL A 3 -6.66 -16.76 -21.86
CA VAL A 3 -7.29 -16.60 -20.55
C VAL A 3 -6.25 -16.00 -19.62
N ASP A 4 -6.60 -14.91 -18.95
CA ASP A 4 -5.74 -14.31 -17.95
C ASP A 4 -5.62 -15.26 -16.75
N THR A 5 -4.41 -15.70 -16.47
CA THR A 5 -4.13 -16.63 -15.35
C THR A 5 -3.91 -15.88 -14.03
N PHE A 6 -3.70 -14.58 -14.08
CA PHE A 6 -3.59 -13.73 -12.89
C PHE A 6 -4.66 -12.64 -12.94
N PHE A 7 -5.50 -12.57 -11.92
CA PHE A 7 -6.46 -11.50 -11.74
C PHE A 7 -6.40 -11.00 -10.29
N GLY A 8 -5.94 -9.77 -10.10
CA GLY A 8 -5.81 -9.13 -8.79
C GLY A 8 -7.15 -8.84 -8.11
N ASN A 9 -8.26 -8.83 -8.87
CA ASN A 9 -9.62 -8.70 -8.36
C ASN A 9 -10.44 -9.94 -8.71
N LEU A 10 -10.80 -10.72 -7.70
CA LEU A 10 -11.49 -11.98 -7.85
C LEU A 10 -12.86 -11.82 -8.55
N ALA A 11 -13.62 -10.78 -8.22
CA ALA A 11 -14.93 -10.54 -8.85
C ALA A 11 -14.81 -10.25 -10.34
N MET A 12 -13.80 -9.49 -10.75
CA MET A 12 -13.50 -9.23 -12.17
C MET A 12 -13.06 -10.53 -12.85
N GLY A 13 -12.20 -11.33 -12.21
CA GLY A 13 -11.79 -12.63 -12.73
C GLY A 13 -12.97 -13.54 -13.01
N TYR A 14 -13.92 -13.63 -12.08
CA TYR A 14 -15.14 -14.43 -12.30
C TYR A 14 -16.04 -13.89 -13.42
N ARG A 15 -16.13 -12.56 -13.54
CA ARG A 15 -16.87 -11.91 -14.61
C ARG A 15 -16.26 -12.20 -15.99
N ASP A 16 -14.94 -12.07 -16.10
CA ASP A 16 -14.23 -12.07 -17.38
C ASP A 16 -13.89 -13.49 -17.86
N ASN A 17 -13.61 -14.41 -16.94
CA ASN A 17 -13.23 -15.79 -17.24
C ASN A 17 -14.34 -16.83 -16.99
N GLY A 18 -15.42 -16.44 -16.36
CA GLY A 18 -16.54 -17.30 -15.99
C GLY A 18 -16.30 -18.15 -14.73
N VAL A 19 -17.41 -18.63 -14.15
CA VAL A 19 -17.40 -19.32 -12.85
C VAL A 19 -16.59 -20.64 -12.88
N PRO A 20 -16.74 -21.56 -13.85
CA PRO A 20 -16.04 -22.85 -13.80
C PRO A 20 -14.53 -22.68 -13.82
N TYR A 21 -14.01 -21.84 -14.70
CA TYR A 21 -12.58 -21.58 -14.81
C TYR A 21 -12.02 -20.92 -13.55
N SER A 22 -12.63 -19.82 -13.13
CA SER A 22 -12.14 -19.07 -11.99
C SER A 22 -12.19 -19.87 -10.69
N PHE A 23 -13.25 -20.68 -10.51
CA PHE A 23 -13.36 -21.55 -9.34
C PHE A 23 -12.26 -22.61 -9.31
N ILE A 24 -12.02 -23.29 -10.44
CA ILE A 24 -10.99 -24.32 -10.52
C ILE A 24 -9.59 -23.70 -10.35
N SER A 25 -9.31 -22.60 -11.03
CA SER A 25 -8.01 -21.92 -10.95
C SER A 25 -7.70 -21.44 -9.53
N THR A 26 -8.66 -20.81 -8.86
CA THR A 26 -8.45 -20.32 -7.46
C THR A 26 -8.37 -21.44 -6.44
N TRP A 27 -8.84 -22.65 -6.78
CA TRP A 27 -8.77 -23.81 -5.88
C TRP A 27 -7.49 -24.63 -6.09
N LEU A 28 -7.02 -24.77 -7.33
CA LEU A 28 -5.87 -25.61 -7.66
C LEU A 28 -4.54 -24.84 -7.63
N ASP A 29 -4.57 -23.56 -7.95
CA ASP A 29 -3.38 -22.71 -8.10
C ASP A 29 -3.30 -21.74 -6.93
N THR A 30 -2.62 -22.16 -5.87
CA THR A 30 -2.45 -21.40 -4.64
C THR A 30 -1.00 -21.42 -4.19
N GLY A 31 -0.54 -20.28 -3.64
CA GLY A 31 0.83 -20.10 -3.14
C GLY A 31 1.87 -20.00 -4.26
N ILE A 32 3.10 -20.26 -3.89
CA ILE A 32 4.26 -20.22 -4.80
C ILE A 32 4.76 -21.63 -5.01
N ASP A 33 4.83 -22.07 -6.26
CA ASP A 33 5.38 -23.37 -6.61
C ASP A 33 6.88 -23.46 -6.27
N LYS A 34 7.25 -24.57 -5.63
CA LYS A 34 8.66 -24.84 -5.37
C LYS A 34 9.38 -25.14 -6.70
N PRO A 35 10.43 -24.39 -7.05
CA PRO A 35 11.23 -24.67 -8.25
C PRO A 35 11.77 -26.11 -8.27
N LYS A 36 11.84 -26.71 -9.46
CA LYS A 36 12.26 -28.13 -9.62
C LYS A 36 13.65 -28.41 -9.10
N ASN A 37 14.56 -27.44 -9.24
CA ASN A 37 15.98 -27.54 -8.79
C ASN A 37 16.21 -26.83 -7.44
N TYR A 38 15.18 -26.61 -6.65
CA TYR A 38 15.34 -25.94 -5.36
C TYR A 38 16.23 -26.76 -4.43
N SER A 39 17.46 -26.32 -4.26
CA SER A 39 18.49 -26.93 -3.40
C SER A 39 19.35 -25.85 -2.76
N LYS A 40 20.06 -26.25 -1.70
CA LYS A 40 21.03 -25.34 -1.05
C LYS A 40 22.13 -24.90 -2.02
N ASP A 41 22.61 -25.80 -2.87
CA ASP A 41 23.70 -25.49 -3.79
C ASP A 41 23.24 -24.54 -4.90
N GLU A 42 22.00 -24.65 -5.37
CA GLU A 42 21.42 -23.72 -6.33
C GLU A 42 21.29 -22.31 -5.74
N ILE A 43 20.76 -22.22 -4.52
CA ILE A 43 20.64 -20.93 -3.81
C ILE A 43 22.01 -20.30 -3.56
N LEU A 44 23.00 -21.06 -3.10
CA LEU A 44 24.35 -20.56 -2.94
C LEU A 44 25.00 -20.16 -4.28
N GLY A 45 24.64 -20.84 -5.37
CA GLY A 45 25.06 -20.48 -6.72
C GLY A 45 24.53 -19.11 -7.14
N ILE A 46 23.23 -18.84 -6.93
CA ILE A 46 22.61 -17.53 -7.18
C ILE A 46 23.29 -16.45 -6.34
N TYR A 47 23.52 -16.72 -5.05
CA TYR A 47 24.21 -15.79 -4.15
C TYR A 47 25.59 -15.40 -4.68
N LYS A 48 26.40 -16.37 -5.10
CA LYS A 48 27.75 -16.13 -5.64
C LYS A 48 27.77 -15.42 -6.99
N HIS A 49 26.81 -15.72 -7.87
CA HIS A 49 26.71 -15.12 -9.19
C HIS A 49 26.05 -13.73 -9.21
N GLY A 50 25.26 -13.40 -8.18
CA GLY A 50 24.54 -12.15 -8.08
C GLY A 50 25.32 -10.96 -7.54
N GLU A 51 26.66 -11.06 -7.42
CA GLU A 51 27.50 -10.05 -6.75
C GLU A 51 27.14 -9.80 -5.27
N LEU A 52 26.35 -10.71 -4.69
CA LEU A 52 25.86 -10.61 -3.31
C LEU A 52 27.00 -10.74 -2.29
N GLU A 53 28.18 -11.22 -2.70
CA GLU A 53 29.38 -11.21 -1.86
C GLU A 53 29.83 -9.79 -1.44
N ASN A 54 29.41 -8.77 -2.18
CA ASN A 54 29.69 -7.37 -1.85
C ASN A 54 28.64 -6.78 -0.90
N MET A 55 27.51 -7.45 -0.66
CA MET A 55 26.44 -6.94 0.21
C MET A 55 26.89 -6.85 1.66
N ASP A 56 27.65 -7.84 2.18
CA ASP A 56 28.15 -7.79 3.56
C ASP A 56 28.99 -6.53 3.79
N LYS A 57 29.82 -6.13 2.81
CA LYS A 57 30.61 -4.89 2.89
C LYS A 57 29.71 -3.65 2.81
N ALA A 58 28.69 -3.67 1.96
CA ALA A 58 27.75 -2.57 1.85
C ALA A 58 26.92 -2.40 3.13
N VAL A 59 26.51 -3.50 3.76
CA VAL A 59 25.82 -3.49 5.06
C VAL A 59 26.73 -2.91 6.15
N GLU A 60 27.98 -3.34 6.25
CA GLU A 60 28.92 -2.79 7.24
C GLU A 60 29.22 -1.30 7.00
N GLN A 61 29.31 -0.87 5.74
CA GLN A 61 29.45 0.54 5.39
C GLN A 61 28.20 1.33 5.81
N ALA A 62 27.00 0.83 5.49
CA ALA A 62 25.73 1.48 5.82
C ALA A 62 25.49 1.60 7.34
N LYS A 63 25.97 0.64 8.14
CA LYS A 63 25.97 0.74 9.60
C LYS A 63 26.83 1.89 10.13
N ALA A 64 27.94 2.19 9.44
CA ALA A 64 28.87 3.24 9.85
C ALA A 64 28.44 4.63 9.34
N GLU A 65 27.55 4.72 8.38
CA GLU A 65 27.09 6.00 7.81
C GLU A 65 25.92 6.59 8.60
N ASP A 66 25.87 7.92 8.66
CA ASP A 66 24.69 8.65 9.16
C ASP A 66 23.64 8.73 8.07
N THR A 67 22.73 7.76 8.05
CA THR A 67 21.63 7.68 7.07
C THR A 67 20.36 8.34 7.62
N PRO A 68 19.51 8.94 6.75
CA PRO A 68 18.30 9.64 7.20
C PRO A 68 17.21 8.68 7.66
N ASN A 69 16.23 9.20 8.40
CA ASN A 69 14.95 8.53 8.58
C ASN A 69 14.25 8.33 7.23
N ILE A 70 13.53 7.24 7.08
CA ILE A 70 12.80 6.89 5.87
C ILE A 70 11.31 6.86 6.20
N ILE A 71 10.53 7.74 5.58
CA ILE A 71 9.07 7.77 5.72
C ILE A 71 8.48 7.36 4.38
N PHE A 72 7.82 6.20 4.36
CA PHE A 72 7.06 5.73 3.21
C PHE A 72 5.58 5.98 3.46
N LEU A 73 4.96 6.85 2.66
CA LEU A 73 3.56 7.20 2.78
C LEU A 73 2.77 6.61 1.61
N GLN A 74 2.00 5.58 1.88
CA GLN A 74 1.07 4.99 0.93
C GLN A 74 -0.29 5.70 1.03
N LEU A 75 -0.59 6.54 0.05
CA LEU A 75 -1.88 7.21 -0.07
C LEU A 75 -2.90 6.24 -0.68
N GLU A 76 -3.80 5.71 0.15
CA GLU A 76 -4.82 4.77 -0.31
C GLU A 76 -5.94 5.50 -1.06
N SER A 77 -6.40 4.91 -2.17
CA SER A 77 -7.44 5.49 -3.03
C SER A 77 -7.08 6.86 -3.61
N PHE A 78 -5.79 7.20 -3.70
CA PHE A 78 -5.32 8.47 -4.22
C PHE A 78 -5.05 8.37 -5.72
N ILE A 79 -5.73 9.21 -6.51
CA ILE A 79 -5.47 9.40 -7.94
C ILE A 79 -5.45 10.89 -8.26
N ASP A 80 -4.76 11.28 -9.32
CA ASP A 80 -4.83 12.66 -9.83
C ASP A 80 -6.20 12.91 -10.48
N PRO A 81 -7.08 13.76 -9.92
CA PRO A 81 -8.41 14.03 -10.47
C PRO A 81 -8.38 14.62 -11.89
N GLN A 82 -7.29 15.29 -12.27
CA GLN A 82 -7.15 15.86 -13.62
C GLN A 82 -6.96 14.81 -14.72
N LEU A 83 -6.67 13.56 -14.36
CA LEU A 83 -6.66 12.44 -15.32
C LEU A 83 -8.07 12.00 -15.74
N VAL A 84 -9.10 12.49 -15.05
CA VAL A 84 -10.50 12.17 -15.37
C VAL A 84 -11.10 13.26 -16.25
N ASN A 85 -11.01 13.12 -17.56
CA ASN A 85 -11.40 14.13 -18.57
C ASN A 85 -12.85 14.63 -18.50
N SER A 86 -13.72 13.92 -17.80
CA SER A 86 -15.15 14.27 -17.68
C SER A 86 -15.47 15.18 -16.50
N ILE A 87 -14.45 15.56 -15.72
CA ILE A 87 -14.60 16.35 -14.50
C ILE A 87 -13.80 17.63 -14.62
N GLU A 88 -14.36 18.71 -14.06
CA GLU A 88 -13.68 19.98 -13.92
C GLU A 88 -13.92 20.50 -12.50
N CYS A 89 -12.86 20.83 -11.79
CA CYS A 89 -12.88 21.38 -10.44
C CYS A 89 -12.65 22.89 -10.45
N SER A 90 -13.10 23.58 -9.40
CA SER A 90 -12.91 25.04 -9.21
C SER A 90 -11.42 25.41 -9.16
N GLU A 91 -10.61 24.53 -8.60
CA GLU A 91 -9.16 24.68 -8.53
C GLU A 91 -8.47 23.33 -8.49
N ASP A 92 -7.12 23.30 -8.43
CA ASP A 92 -6.34 22.05 -8.36
C ASP A 92 -6.56 21.36 -7.01
N PRO A 93 -7.14 20.16 -6.96
CA PRO A 93 -7.40 19.47 -5.69
C PRO A 93 -6.15 18.95 -4.98
N ILE A 94 -5.00 18.81 -5.67
CA ILE A 94 -3.77 18.23 -5.12
C ILE A 94 -2.54 19.10 -5.39
N PRO A 95 -2.56 20.41 -5.04
CA PRO A 95 -1.50 21.35 -5.40
C PRO A 95 -0.15 20.99 -4.77
N ASN A 96 -0.16 20.51 -3.52
CA ASN A 96 1.06 20.12 -2.81
C ASN A 96 1.71 18.88 -3.44
N PHE A 97 0.92 17.85 -3.73
CA PHE A 97 1.42 16.64 -4.40
C PHE A 97 1.98 16.97 -5.79
N ARG A 98 1.30 17.82 -6.55
CA ARG A 98 1.75 18.27 -7.87
C ARG A 98 3.05 19.08 -7.80
N ASN A 99 3.20 19.91 -6.77
CA ASN A 99 4.45 20.62 -6.52
C ASN A 99 5.61 19.66 -6.20
N LEU A 100 5.35 18.61 -5.39
CA LEU A 100 6.34 17.55 -5.12
C LEU A 100 6.73 16.82 -6.40
N MET A 101 5.77 16.42 -7.23
CA MET A 101 6.05 15.78 -8.53
C MET A 101 6.91 16.63 -9.44
N LYS A 102 6.73 17.95 -9.42
CA LYS A 102 7.48 18.90 -10.27
C LYS A 102 8.92 19.11 -9.79
N ASN A 103 9.16 19.11 -8.50
CA ASN A 103 10.42 19.55 -7.91
C ASN A 103 11.32 18.40 -7.43
N TYR A 104 10.79 17.18 -7.31
CA TYR A 104 11.50 16.01 -6.82
C TYR A 104 11.37 14.83 -7.79
N SER A 105 12.13 13.77 -7.55
CA SER A 105 12.04 12.55 -8.35
C SER A 105 10.62 11.98 -8.28
N SER A 106 10.03 11.74 -9.42
CA SER A 106 8.67 11.25 -9.55
C SER A 106 8.52 10.28 -10.73
N GLY A 107 7.46 9.47 -10.71
CA GLY A 107 7.17 8.52 -11.77
C GLY A 107 5.88 7.75 -11.50
N TYR A 108 5.60 6.76 -12.33
CA TYR A 108 4.46 5.87 -12.18
C TYR A 108 4.88 4.59 -11.46
N PHE A 109 4.07 4.16 -10.52
CA PHE A 109 4.21 2.90 -9.82
C PHE A 109 3.08 1.96 -10.26
N THR A 110 3.46 0.83 -10.89
CA THR A 110 2.47 -0.18 -11.29
C THR A 110 2.08 -1.02 -10.08
N VAL A 111 0.79 -1.06 -9.79
CA VAL A 111 0.24 -1.78 -8.63
C VAL A 111 -0.60 -2.98 -9.05
N PRO A 112 -0.64 -4.07 -8.26
CA PRO A 112 -1.36 -5.30 -8.60
C PRO A 112 -2.86 -5.21 -8.32
N ALA A 113 -3.35 -4.12 -7.74
CA ALA A 113 -4.73 -3.98 -7.28
C ALA A 113 -5.55 -3.06 -8.18
N VAL A 114 -6.78 -3.47 -8.50
CA VAL A 114 -7.76 -2.66 -9.26
C VAL A 114 -9.08 -2.66 -8.49
N GLY A 115 -9.46 -1.51 -7.95
CA GLY A 115 -10.74 -1.30 -7.26
C GLY A 115 -10.91 -1.98 -5.89
N ALA A 116 -9.98 -2.84 -5.51
CA ALA A 116 -9.88 -3.48 -4.19
C ALA A 116 -8.53 -4.18 -4.06
N GLY A 117 -8.10 -4.50 -2.83
CA GLY A 117 -6.92 -5.32 -2.61
C GLY A 117 -5.62 -4.54 -2.38
N THR A 118 -5.69 -3.37 -1.77
CA THR A 118 -4.51 -2.56 -1.35
C THR A 118 -3.46 -3.35 -0.58
N ALA A 119 -3.86 -4.39 0.16
CA ALA A 119 -2.94 -5.31 0.83
C ALA A 119 -1.92 -5.97 -0.13
N ASN A 120 -2.26 -6.19 -1.39
CA ASN A 120 -1.31 -6.70 -2.38
C ASN A 120 -0.31 -5.62 -2.82
N THR A 121 -0.72 -4.35 -2.87
CA THR A 121 0.19 -3.23 -3.09
C THR A 121 1.14 -3.04 -1.90
N GLU A 122 0.63 -3.14 -0.68
CA GLU A 122 1.46 -3.13 0.54
C GLU A 122 2.50 -4.26 0.50
N PHE A 123 2.07 -5.48 0.16
CA PHE A 123 2.96 -6.63 0.02
C PHE A 123 4.09 -6.35 -0.98
N GLU A 124 3.77 -5.92 -2.20
CA GLU A 124 4.78 -5.63 -3.23
C GLU A 124 5.72 -4.49 -2.83
N SER A 125 5.18 -3.43 -2.20
CA SER A 125 5.97 -2.28 -1.75
C SER A 125 6.95 -2.63 -0.62
N ILE A 126 6.56 -3.52 0.29
CA ILE A 126 7.35 -3.86 1.48
C ILE A 126 8.35 -4.99 1.19
N THR A 127 8.01 -5.92 0.28
CA THR A 127 8.84 -7.10 0.01
C THR A 127 9.64 -7.01 -1.29
N GLY A 128 9.26 -6.12 -2.21
CA GLY A 128 9.80 -6.09 -3.57
C GLY A 128 9.36 -7.27 -4.44
N MET A 129 8.52 -8.18 -3.92
CA MET A 129 8.07 -9.37 -4.64
C MET A 129 6.71 -9.14 -5.27
N SER A 130 6.54 -9.53 -6.53
CA SER A 130 5.25 -9.39 -7.20
C SER A 130 4.22 -10.40 -6.72
N ALA A 131 3.01 -9.92 -6.41
CA ALA A 131 1.86 -10.73 -6.04
C ALA A 131 1.44 -11.71 -7.16
N LYS A 132 1.86 -11.50 -8.41
CA LYS A 132 1.60 -12.41 -9.55
C LYS A 132 2.22 -13.79 -9.41
N PHE A 133 3.18 -13.96 -8.49
CA PHE A 133 3.77 -15.27 -8.22
C PHE A 133 2.88 -16.17 -7.36
N PHE A 134 1.82 -15.61 -6.80
CA PHE A 134 0.79 -16.34 -6.05
C PHE A 134 -0.37 -16.74 -6.97
N GLY A 135 -1.27 -17.54 -6.47
CA GLY A 135 -2.44 -17.98 -7.21
C GLY A 135 -3.40 -16.83 -7.58
N PRO A 136 -4.28 -17.07 -8.56
CA PRO A 136 -5.22 -16.07 -9.05
C PRO A 136 -6.09 -15.48 -7.93
N GLY A 137 -6.06 -14.17 -7.73
CA GLY A 137 -6.82 -13.47 -6.69
C GLY A 137 -6.38 -13.76 -5.26
N GLU A 138 -5.22 -14.39 -5.06
CA GLU A 138 -4.66 -14.65 -3.75
C GLU A 138 -4.14 -13.37 -3.09
N TYR A 139 -4.29 -13.32 -1.77
CA TYR A 139 -3.75 -12.28 -0.93
C TYR A 139 -2.71 -12.90 0.01
N PRO A 140 -1.42 -12.59 -0.15
CA PRO A 140 -0.39 -13.04 0.78
C PRO A 140 -0.71 -12.73 2.25
N TYR A 141 -1.41 -11.64 2.51
CA TYR A 141 -1.92 -11.23 3.83
C TYR A 141 -2.97 -12.18 4.43
N LYS A 142 -3.61 -13.00 3.60
CA LYS A 142 -4.64 -13.99 4.01
C LYS A 142 -4.16 -15.42 3.87
N SER A 143 -2.93 -15.64 3.43
CA SER A 143 -2.32 -16.95 3.23
C SER A 143 -0.96 -17.02 3.89
N VAL A 144 0.13 -16.93 3.16
CA VAL A 144 1.50 -17.19 3.64
C VAL A 144 1.93 -16.31 4.80
N LEU A 145 1.52 -15.05 4.83
CA LEU A 145 1.91 -14.07 5.86
C LEU A 145 1.14 -14.21 7.19
N LEU A 146 0.15 -15.09 7.27
CA LEU A 146 -0.48 -15.39 8.56
C LEU A 146 0.43 -16.22 9.46
N ASP A 147 1.23 -17.11 8.88
CA ASP A 147 1.97 -18.13 9.61
C ASP A 147 3.48 -18.08 9.41
N LYS A 148 3.96 -17.33 8.43
CA LYS A 148 5.39 -17.30 8.05
C LYS A 148 5.93 -15.88 7.96
N THR A 149 7.17 -15.72 8.36
CA THR A 149 7.97 -14.54 8.05
C THR A 149 8.33 -14.51 6.58
N PHE A 150 8.53 -13.31 6.06
CA PHE A 150 8.89 -13.08 4.67
C PHE A 150 9.95 -11.99 4.59
N GLU A 151 10.96 -12.19 3.74
CA GLU A 151 12.01 -11.19 3.49
C GLU A 151 11.41 -9.86 3.06
N SER A 152 11.92 -8.76 3.63
CA SER A 152 11.26 -7.46 3.48
C SER A 152 12.20 -6.30 3.85
N ILE A 153 11.89 -5.11 3.38
CA ILE A 153 12.60 -3.87 3.73
C ILE A 153 12.80 -3.69 5.25
N PRO A 154 11.80 -3.92 6.12
CA PRO A 154 12.03 -3.87 7.57
C PRO A 154 13.14 -4.76 8.09
N TYR A 155 13.25 -6.00 7.60
CA TYR A 155 14.34 -6.89 8.01
C TYR A 155 15.69 -6.34 7.56
N ASP A 156 15.83 -5.92 6.30
CA ASP A 156 17.07 -5.38 5.75
C ASP A 156 17.51 -4.10 6.51
N LEU A 157 16.59 -3.19 6.76
CA LEU A 157 16.88 -1.93 7.45
C LEU A 157 17.25 -2.14 8.93
N LYS A 158 16.67 -3.14 9.60
CA LYS A 158 17.05 -3.50 10.98
C LYS A 158 18.49 -3.99 11.07
N GLU A 159 19.00 -4.67 10.06
CA GLU A 159 20.40 -5.10 10.01
C GLU A 159 21.39 -3.92 10.05
N ILE A 160 20.98 -2.76 9.56
CA ILE A 160 21.76 -1.51 9.56
C ILE A 160 21.33 -0.52 10.65
N GLY A 161 20.52 -0.98 11.63
CA GLY A 161 20.23 -0.27 12.87
C GLY A 161 19.00 0.64 12.83
N TYR A 162 18.06 0.45 11.89
CA TYR A 162 16.77 1.14 11.91
C TYR A 162 15.80 0.49 12.90
N SER A 163 14.98 1.32 13.54
CA SER A 163 13.70 0.91 14.12
C SER A 163 12.62 0.99 13.05
N THR A 164 11.62 0.11 13.11
CA THR A 164 10.66 -0.04 12.00
C THR A 164 9.23 0.01 12.48
N HIS A 165 8.46 0.99 12.00
CA HIS A 165 7.13 1.32 12.47
C HIS A 165 6.10 1.25 11.34
N VAL A 166 4.89 0.75 11.63
CA VAL A 166 3.74 0.89 10.73
C VAL A 166 2.67 1.74 11.38
N ILE A 167 2.08 2.64 10.61
CA ILE A 167 1.00 3.51 11.05
C ILE A 167 -0.16 3.40 10.05
N HIS A 168 -1.38 3.15 10.55
CA HIS A 168 -2.58 3.13 9.70
C HIS A 168 -3.81 3.59 10.49
N ASN A 169 -4.46 4.63 10.03
CA ASN A 169 -5.67 5.19 10.66
C ASN A 169 -6.94 4.35 10.38
N HIS A 170 -6.78 3.03 10.21
CA HIS A 170 -7.86 2.06 10.11
C HIS A 170 -7.62 0.88 11.07
N ARG A 171 -8.62 0.00 11.20
CA ARG A 171 -8.57 -1.12 12.16
C ARG A 171 -7.46 -2.11 11.87
N GLY A 172 -6.67 -2.43 12.90
CA GLY A 172 -5.51 -3.29 12.78
C GLY A 172 -5.82 -4.73 12.38
N VAL A 173 -7.03 -5.21 12.69
CA VAL A 173 -7.48 -6.56 12.29
C VAL A 173 -7.90 -6.66 10.83
N PHE A 174 -8.11 -5.54 10.14
CA PHE A 174 -8.47 -5.56 8.72
C PHE A 174 -7.29 -6.07 7.89
N TYR A 175 -7.51 -7.05 7.02
CA TYR A 175 -6.47 -7.81 6.31
C TYR A 175 -5.47 -8.54 7.24
N ASN A 176 -5.81 -8.74 8.52
CA ASN A 176 -4.91 -9.33 9.53
C ASN A 176 -3.58 -8.57 9.70
N ARG A 177 -3.57 -7.26 9.45
CA ARG A 177 -2.36 -6.43 9.45
C ARG A 177 -1.56 -6.54 10.74
N ASN A 178 -2.24 -6.67 11.88
CA ASN A 178 -1.58 -6.89 13.18
C ASN A 178 -0.65 -8.11 13.21
N GLN A 179 -1.01 -9.21 12.55
CA GLN A 179 -0.17 -10.40 12.43
C GLN A 179 0.82 -10.28 11.27
N VAL A 180 0.37 -9.75 10.15
CA VAL A 180 1.13 -9.65 8.91
C VAL A 180 2.35 -8.73 9.08
N PHE A 181 2.19 -7.54 9.65
CA PHE A 181 3.31 -6.61 9.83
C PHE A 181 4.36 -7.15 10.79
N LYS A 182 3.96 -7.91 11.80
CA LYS A 182 4.91 -8.67 12.63
C LYS A 182 5.72 -9.67 11.81
N ASN A 183 5.07 -10.40 10.91
CA ASN A 183 5.73 -11.41 10.06
C ASN A 183 6.57 -10.77 8.94
N LEU A 184 6.30 -9.52 8.59
CA LEU A 184 7.11 -8.68 7.71
C LEU A 184 8.25 -7.95 8.44
N GLY A 185 8.44 -8.19 9.73
CA GLY A 185 9.60 -7.72 10.48
C GLY A 185 9.47 -6.33 11.09
N PHE A 186 8.32 -5.69 11.06
CA PHE A 186 8.12 -4.43 11.77
C PHE A 186 8.17 -4.61 13.28
N ASP A 187 8.73 -3.63 13.99
CA ASP A 187 8.85 -3.64 15.46
C ASP A 187 7.52 -3.32 16.12
N ASP A 188 6.75 -2.39 15.54
CA ASP A 188 5.42 -2.04 16.04
C ASP A 188 4.43 -1.67 14.93
N PHE A 189 3.14 -1.65 15.31
CA PHE A 189 2.04 -1.23 14.45
C PHE A 189 1.04 -0.39 15.23
N THR A 190 0.96 0.89 14.89
CA THR A 190 -0.04 1.82 15.42
C THR A 190 -1.25 1.87 14.50
N SER A 191 -2.33 1.20 14.90
CA SER A 191 -3.62 1.24 14.22
C SER A 191 -4.57 2.24 14.89
N VAL A 192 -5.72 2.51 14.25
CA VAL A 192 -6.69 3.49 14.74
C VAL A 192 -7.14 3.25 16.19
N GLU A 193 -7.10 2.00 16.66
CA GLU A 193 -7.46 1.64 18.03
C GLU A 193 -6.51 2.23 19.09
N TYR A 194 -5.31 2.63 18.68
CA TYR A 194 -4.28 3.23 19.55
C TYR A 194 -4.14 4.75 19.36
N MET A 195 -4.99 5.37 18.52
CA MET A 195 -4.99 6.81 18.27
C MET A 195 -6.07 7.51 19.09
N ASN A 196 -5.80 8.74 19.52
CA ASN A 196 -6.74 9.58 20.25
C ASN A 196 -7.21 10.74 19.36
N ASP A 197 -8.32 11.38 19.72
CA ASP A 197 -8.84 12.59 19.09
C ASP A 197 -9.06 12.46 17.57
N ILE A 198 -9.58 11.31 17.14
CA ILE A 198 -9.75 10.99 15.73
C ILE A 198 -10.92 11.78 15.16
N GLU A 199 -10.62 12.72 14.27
CA GLU A 199 -11.62 13.33 13.41
C GLU A 199 -12.04 12.37 12.30
N LYS A 200 -13.29 12.49 11.87
CA LYS A 200 -13.85 11.61 10.85
C LYS A 200 -14.50 12.38 9.71
N THR A 201 -14.42 11.80 8.53
CA THR A 201 -15.16 12.26 7.36
C THR A 201 -16.67 12.03 7.52
N PRO A 202 -17.54 12.69 6.72
CA PRO A 202 -18.98 12.42 6.71
C PRO A 202 -19.34 10.94 6.46
N LYS A 203 -18.46 10.16 5.86
CA LYS A 203 -18.62 8.72 5.65
C LYS A 203 -17.94 7.86 6.72
N ASN A 204 -17.53 8.48 7.83
CA ASN A 204 -16.99 7.81 9.01
C ASN A 204 -15.59 7.18 8.85
N TRP A 205 -14.82 7.61 7.84
CA TRP A 205 -13.40 7.31 7.76
C TRP A 205 -12.61 8.25 8.66
N ALA A 206 -11.54 7.76 9.27
CA ALA A 206 -10.62 8.63 10.03
C ALA A 206 -9.91 9.58 9.04
N LYS A 207 -9.79 10.85 9.42
CA LYS A 207 -9.02 11.80 8.61
C LYS A 207 -7.54 11.49 8.66
N ASP A 208 -6.84 11.77 7.56
CA ASP A 208 -5.42 11.49 7.42
C ASP A 208 -4.53 12.54 8.14
N SER A 209 -5.09 13.67 8.55
CA SER A 209 -4.39 14.68 9.34
C SER A 209 -3.74 14.13 10.61
N ILE A 210 -4.35 13.10 11.24
CA ILE A 210 -3.80 12.44 12.43
C ILE A 210 -2.48 11.72 12.16
N LEU A 211 -2.24 11.29 10.91
CA LEU A 211 -1.05 10.50 10.55
C LEU A 211 0.25 11.27 10.77
N THR A 212 0.25 12.59 10.56
CA THR A 212 1.42 13.44 10.80
C THR A 212 1.85 13.38 12.27
N ASP A 213 0.91 13.50 13.20
CA ASP A 213 1.21 13.44 14.64
C ASP A 213 1.69 12.05 15.05
N GLN A 214 1.15 11.01 14.45
CA GLN A 214 1.59 9.62 14.71
C GLN A 214 3.01 9.37 14.16
N ILE A 215 3.33 9.89 12.97
CA ILE A 215 4.69 9.83 12.40
C ILE A 215 5.66 10.57 13.32
N MET A 216 5.34 11.78 13.75
CA MET A 216 6.17 12.55 14.69
C MET A 216 6.35 11.83 16.02
N THR A 217 5.31 11.16 16.49
CA THR A 217 5.38 10.35 17.73
C THR A 217 6.35 9.18 17.53
N ALA A 218 6.26 8.44 16.44
CA ALA A 218 7.18 7.35 16.14
C ALA A 218 8.64 7.82 16.07
N LEU A 219 8.91 8.92 15.38
CA LEU A 219 10.24 9.53 15.28
C LEU A 219 10.83 9.99 16.64
N ASN A 220 9.99 10.22 17.65
CA ASN A 220 10.41 10.66 18.98
C ASN A 220 10.52 9.52 20.00
N ILE A 221 10.10 8.30 19.66
CA ILE A 221 10.18 7.14 20.56
C ILE A 221 11.57 6.55 20.59
N THR A 222 12.28 6.59 19.48
CA THR A 222 13.61 6.00 19.31
C THR A 222 14.68 7.08 19.21
N ASP A 223 15.89 6.78 19.68
CA ASP A 223 17.05 7.69 19.59
C ASP A 223 17.87 7.45 18.29
N GLY A 224 17.36 6.65 17.38
CA GLY A 224 18.06 6.17 16.19
C GLY A 224 17.44 6.60 14.88
N LYS A 225 17.67 5.76 13.91
CA LYS A 225 17.12 5.88 12.55
C LYS A 225 15.79 5.14 12.47
N ASP A 226 14.81 5.73 11.85
CA ASP A 226 13.48 5.14 11.75
C ASP A 226 13.08 4.89 10.29
N TYR A 227 12.48 3.73 10.06
CA TYR A 227 11.69 3.43 8.88
C TYR A 227 10.21 3.39 9.26
N ILE A 228 9.44 4.32 8.73
CA ILE A 228 8.02 4.44 9.03
C ILE A 228 7.21 4.19 7.76
N TYR A 229 6.41 3.12 7.77
CA TYR A 229 5.46 2.82 6.70
C TYR A 229 4.08 3.27 7.11
N THR A 230 3.56 4.31 6.47
CA THR A 230 2.26 4.90 6.81
C THR A 230 1.26 4.68 5.70
N ILE A 231 0.03 4.28 6.06
CA ILE A 231 -1.07 4.01 5.14
C ILE A 231 -2.24 4.94 5.48
N SER A 232 -2.71 5.72 4.51
CA SER A 232 -3.87 6.59 4.65
C SER A 232 -5.20 5.86 4.43
N VAL A 233 -6.34 6.49 4.78
CA VAL A 233 -7.67 5.91 4.55
C VAL A 233 -8.74 6.94 4.18
N GLU A 234 -8.50 8.24 4.35
CA GLU A 234 -9.51 9.28 4.21
C GLU A 234 -10.17 9.30 2.82
N GLY A 235 -9.38 9.11 1.77
CA GLY A 235 -9.85 9.04 0.38
C GLY A 235 -10.66 7.81 0.01
N HIS A 236 -10.87 6.86 0.95
CA HIS A 236 -11.53 5.58 0.68
C HIS A 236 -13.03 5.74 0.36
N GLY A 237 -13.54 4.98 -0.64
CA GLY A 237 -14.97 4.86 -0.92
C GLY A 237 -15.73 4.32 0.33
N LYS A 238 -17.06 4.39 0.39
CA LYS A 238 -18.06 4.60 -0.67
C LYS A 238 -18.38 6.09 -0.84
N TYR A 239 -18.35 6.56 -2.06
CA TYR A 239 -18.62 7.96 -2.38
C TYR A 239 -20.15 8.21 -2.43
N PRO A 240 -20.64 9.31 -1.79
CA PRO A 240 -22.06 9.61 -1.74
C PRO A 240 -22.61 10.04 -3.12
N THR A 241 -23.85 9.69 -3.40
CA THR A 241 -24.56 10.08 -4.62
C THR A 241 -25.39 11.35 -4.46
N GLU A 242 -25.32 11.96 -3.29
CA GLU A 242 -25.98 13.21 -2.91
C GLU A 242 -24.99 14.12 -2.19
N GLN A 243 -25.30 15.40 -2.08
CA GLN A 243 -24.45 16.35 -1.38
C GLN A 243 -24.39 16.03 0.11
N VAL A 244 -23.18 15.88 0.65
CA VAL A 244 -22.90 15.66 2.08
C VAL A 244 -21.93 16.68 2.66
N ILE A 245 -21.26 17.49 1.84
CA ILE A 245 -20.41 18.60 2.24
C ILE A 245 -21.15 19.89 1.90
N GLU A 246 -21.55 20.66 2.90
CA GLU A 246 -22.33 21.89 2.70
C GLU A 246 -21.48 23.01 2.07
N ASN A 247 -20.22 23.12 2.47
CA ASN A 247 -19.30 24.14 1.99
C ASN A 247 -17.98 23.45 1.58
N PRO A 248 -17.93 22.89 0.37
CA PRO A 248 -16.70 22.22 -0.11
C PRO A 248 -15.60 23.26 -0.36
N GLU A 249 -14.37 22.91 -0.04
CA GLU A 249 -13.20 23.73 -0.39
C GLU A 249 -12.97 23.69 -1.91
N ILE A 250 -13.13 22.51 -2.49
CA ILE A 250 -13.06 22.28 -3.95
C ILE A 250 -14.44 21.96 -4.48
N GLU A 251 -14.96 22.80 -5.36
CA GLU A 251 -16.23 22.55 -6.05
C GLU A 251 -16.00 21.77 -7.36
N VAL A 252 -16.86 20.80 -7.66
CA VAL A 252 -16.90 20.17 -8.99
C VAL A 252 -17.84 20.99 -9.89
N ILE A 253 -17.24 21.74 -10.82
CA ILE A 253 -17.96 22.65 -11.73
C ILE A 253 -18.64 21.87 -12.86
N LYS A 254 -18.02 20.77 -13.32
CA LYS A 254 -18.52 19.93 -14.41
C LYS A 254 -18.35 18.46 -14.07
N ALA A 255 -19.40 17.68 -14.33
CA ALA A 255 -19.42 16.24 -14.22
C ALA A 255 -20.44 15.63 -15.23
N PRO A 256 -20.34 14.31 -15.54
CA PRO A 256 -21.27 13.64 -16.46
C PRO A 256 -22.72 13.58 -15.97
N SER A 257 -22.93 13.60 -14.66
CA SER A 257 -24.25 13.62 -14.03
C SER A 257 -24.16 14.27 -12.64
N GLU A 258 -25.31 14.61 -12.07
CA GLU A 258 -25.37 15.17 -10.71
C GLU A 258 -24.85 14.17 -9.66
N GLU A 259 -25.22 12.90 -9.77
CA GLU A 259 -24.68 11.83 -8.92
C GLU A 259 -23.15 11.79 -8.98
N LYS A 260 -22.56 11.86 -10.19
CA LYS A 260 -21.11 11.90 -10.36
C LYS A 260 -20.50 13.16 -9.80
N LYS A 261 -21.17 14.29 -9.91
CA LYS A 261 -20.74 15.55 -9.28
C LYS A 261 -20.52 15.33 -7.79
N TRP A 262 -21.49 14.81 -7.07
CA TRP A 262 -21.39 14.61 -5.62
C TRP A 262 -20.34 13.58 -5.23
N GLN A 263 -20.19 12.49 -5.99
CA GLN A 263 -19.15 11.50 -5.77
C GLN A 263 -17.75 12.09 -5.88
N TYR A 264 -17.50 12.86 -6.93
CA TYR A 264 -16.19 13.49 -7.15
C TYR A 264 -15.93 14.66 -6.20
N GLU A 265 -16.92 15.50 -5.93
CA GLU A 265 -16.78 16.61 -5.00
C GLU A 265 -16.44 16.12 -3.59
N TYR A 266 -17.08 15.05 -3.14
CA TYR A 266 -16.69 14.38 -1.90
C TYR A 266 -15.24 13.90 -1.98
N TYR A 267 -14.89 13.16 -3.03
CA TYR A 267 -13.56 12.59 -3.19
C TYR A 267 -12.45 13.65 -3.20
N VAL A 268 -12.59 14.68 -4.02
CA VAL A 268 -11.55 15.72 -4.14
C VAL A 268 -11.33 16.51 -2.84
N ASN A 269 -12.38 16.68 -2.03
CA ASN A 269 -12.26 17.31 -0.71
C ASN A 269 -11.67 16.37 0.37
N MET A 270 -11.67 15.05 0.14
CA MET A 270 -11.03 14.11 1.06
C MET A 270 -9.54 13.92 0.77
N ILE A 271 -9.08 14.28 -0.42
CA ILE A 271 -7.66 14.14 -0.82
C ILE A 271 -6.94 15.50 -0.90
N HIS A 272 -7.66 16.61 -0.70
CA HIS A 272 -7.12 17.98 -0.71
C HIS A 272 -6.32 18.28 0.57
#